data_b14278259766d265ace7e48764f79713
#
_entry.id   b14278259766d265ace7e48764f79713
#
_cell.length_a   1.000
_cell.length_b   1.000
_cell.length_c   1.000
_cell.angle_alpha   90.00
_cell.angle_beta   90.00
_cell.angle_gamma   90.00
#
_symmetry.space_group_name_H-M   'P 1'
#
loop_
_entity.id
_entity.type
_entity.pdbx_description
1 polymer ?
#
loop_
_entity_poly.entity_id
_entity_poly.type
_entity_poly.pdbx_seq_one_letter_code
_entity_poly.pdbx_strand_id
1 'polypeptide(L)'
;GEAKALINGYRADLIYTEPTEYLFYNGDYWEESKQLPVAVMEDFLDKQLADAEKQIEDSYNLLMSLGVQESDLMLTPKKRTDAMNGEAQLEALQKYEAANTYKNFVMRTRNMKYINSTLQAAVPMVLHKISELDHDPYLINTPDGTYDLRTGQGRANSKDDFITKQTNAIPSDIGKQIWLDALNTFFLADKELIDYVQKVVGLAAIGCVLSEILVIAYGDGRNGKSTFWNTIAHVLGIYSGAISADSLTVGCKRNVKPELAELKGKRLVIAAELEE
;
A
#
# COMPACT_ATOMS: atom_id res chain seq x y z
N GLY A 1 -0.95 -13.65 21.73
CA GLY A 1 0.21 -14.00 20.94
C GLY A 1 0.60 -12.85 20.05
N GLU A 2 1.77 -12.90 19.44
CA GLU A 2 2.40 -11.85 18.62
C GLU A 2 1.50 -11.31 17.50
N ALA A 3 0.77 -12.18 16.79
CA ALA A 3 -0.17 -11.75 15.76
C ALA A 3 -1.24 -10.77 16.30
N LYS A 4 -1.77 -11.00 17.51
CA LYS A 4 -2.69 -10.05 18.15
C LYS A 4 -2.02 -8.74 18.51
N ALA A 5 -0.79 -8.79 19.03
CA ALA A 5 -0.03 -7.60 19.39
C ALA A 5 0.31 -6.76 18.15
N LEU A 6 0.74 -7.40 17.06
CA LEU A 6 0.98 -6.77 15.76
C LEU A 6 -0.29 -6.06 15.27
N ILE A 7 -1.41 -6.78 15.20
CA ILE A 7 -2.66 -6.21 14.69
C ILE A 7 -3.19 -5.09 15.59
N ASN A 8 -3.08 -5.19 16.91
CA ASN A 8 -3.47 -4.11 17.81
C ASN A 8 -2.69 -2.81 17.56
N GLY A 9 -1.42 -2.91 17.15
CA GLY A 9 -0.60 -1.74 16.79
C GLY A 9 -0.83 -1.21 15.37
N TYR A 10 -1.21 -2.08 14.42
CA TYR A 10 -1.22 -1.75 12.98
C TYR A 10 -2.51 -2.11 12.24
N ARG A 11 -3.57 -2.57 12.94
CA ARG A 11 -4.83 -3.00 12.32
C ARG A 11 -5.44 -1.97 11.38
N ALA A 12 -5.23 -0.70 11.66
CA ALA A 12 -5.80 0.37 10.87
C ALA A 12 -5.17 0.50 9.48
N ASP A 13 -3.97 -0.07 9.29
CA ASP A 13 -3.14 0.14 8.11
C ASP A 13 -2.81 -1.18 7.38
N LEU A 14 -3.38 -2.31 7.81
CA LEU A 14 -3.19 -3.63 7.20
C LEU A 14 -4.54 -4.28 6.89
N ILE A 15 -4.70 -4.75 5.67
CA ILE A 15 -5.77 -5.66 5.27
C ILE A 15 -5.19 -6.83 4.47
N TYR A 16 -5.95 -7.91 4.37
CA TYR A 16 -5.60 -9.08 3.59
C TYR A 16 -6.79 -9.50 2.73
N THR A 17 -6.56 -9.82 1.47
CA THR A 17 -7.53 -10.52 0.64
C THR A 17 -6.86 -11.75 0.01
N GLU A 18 -7.62 -12.81 -0.26
CA GLU A 18 -7.04 -14.05 -0.83
C GLU A 18 -6.27 -13.82 -2.15
N PRO A 19 -6.76 -13.00 -3.11
CA PRO A 19 -6.07 -12.83 -4.39
C PRO A 19 -4.87 -11.88 -4.36
N THR A 20 -4.87 -10.87 -3.47
CA THR A 20 -3.82 -9.83 -3.43
C THR A 20 -2.85 -10.02 -2.27
N GLU A 21 -3.16 -10.96 -1.36
CA GLU A 21 -2.45 -11.11 -0.10
C GLU A 21 -2.56 -9.83 0.75
N TYR A 22 -1.49 -9.39 1.40
CA TYR A 22 -1.51 -8.19 2.24
C TYR A 22 -1.51 -6.90 1.41
N LEU A 23 -2.33 -5.93 1.85
CA LEU A 23 -2.25 -4.54 1.44
C LEU A 23 -1.97 -3.68 2.67
N PHE A 24 -1.21 -2.62 2.46
CA PHE A 24 -0.86 -1.63 3.46
C PHE A 24 -1.38 -0.25 3.04
N TYR A 25 -2.00 0.48 3.97
CA TYR A 25 -2.42 1.85 3.71
C TYR A 25 -1.23 2.80 3.87
N ASN A 26 -0.78 3.41 2.77
CA ASN A 26 0.41 4.25 2.73
C ASN A 26 0.14 5.73 3.10
N GLY A 27 -1.09 6.07 3.48
CA GLY A 27 -1.57 7.41 3.78
C GLY A 27 -2.51 7.95 2.71
N ASP A 28 -2.39 7.46 1.47
CA ASP A 28 -3.18 7.90 0.32
C ASP A 28 -4.08 6.81 -0.25
N TYR A 29 -3.60 5.58 -0.35
CA TYR A 29 -4.33 4.42 -0.87
C TYR A 29 -3.79 3.10 -0.29
N TRP A 30 -4.49 2.00 -0.57
CA TRP A 30 -4.07 0.65 -0.19
C TRP A 30 -3.11 0.07 -1.23
N GLU A 31 -1.86 -0.10 -0.83
CA GLU A 31 -0.80 -0.59 -1.69
C GLU A 31 -0.61 -2.10 -1.53
N GLU A 32 -0.65 -2.82 -2.65
CA GLU A 32 -0.33 -4.25 -2.71
C GLU A 32 1.19 -4.42 -2.72
N SER A 33 1.73 -5.05 -1.69
CA SER A 33 3.18 -5.30 -1.59
C SER A 33 3.47 -6.51 -0.71
N LYS A 34 4.35 -7.38 -1.19
CA LYS A 34 4.87 -8.49 -0.39
C LYS A 34 5.92 -8.05 0.62
N GLN A 35 6.53 -6.90 0.41
CA GLN A 35 7.62 -6.39 1.26
C GLN A 35 7.11 -5.52 2.41
N LEU A 36 6.07 -4.73 2.17
CA LEU A 36 5.53 -3.81 3.18
C LEU A 36 5.05 -4.53 4.47
N PRO A 37 4.35 -5.68 4.43
CA PRO A 37 3.97 -6.40 5.64
C PRO A 37 5.18 -6.87 6.45
N VAL A 38 6.27 -7.26 5.77
CA VAL A 38 7.53 -7.63 6.42
C VAL A 38 8.15 -6.41 7.10
N ALA A 39 8.19 -5.26 6.42
CA ALA A 39 8.69 -4.00 6.99
C ALA A 39 7.87 -3.55 8.21
N VAL A 40 6.55 -3.68 8.17
CA VAL A 40 5.67 -3.42 9.32
C VAL A 40 5.99 -4.35 10.48
N MET A 41 6.25 -5.63 10.20
CA MET A 41 6.63 -6.59 11.24
C MET A 41 8.01 -6.27 11.83
N GLU A 42 8.96 -5.84 11.02
CA GLU A 42 10.29 -5.40 11.49
C GLU A 42 10.18 -4.16 12.39
N ASP A 43 9.42 -3.14 11.99
CA ASP A 43 9.17 -1.95 12.82
C ASP A 43 8.46 -2.31 14.15
N PHE A 44 7.53 -3.26 14.12
CA PHE A 44 6.91 -3.79 15.33
C PHE A 44 7.92 -4.46 16.27
N LEU A 45 8.83 -5.27 15.74
CA LEU A 45 9.88 -5.92 16.52
C LEU A 45 10.92 -4.92 17.05
N ASP A 46 11.20 -3.85 16.30
CA ASP A 46 12.08 -2.76 16.77
C ASP A 46 11.45 -2.01 17.95
N LYS A 47 10.15 -1.72 17.89
CA LYS A 47 9.42 -1.11 19.02
C LYS A 47 9.40 -2.02 20.24
N GLN A 48 9.18 -3.32 20.05
CA GLN A 48 9.25 -4.29 21.15
C GLN A 48 10.64 -4.37 21.78
N LEU A 49 11.69 -4.29 20.95
CA LEU A 49 13.07 -4.31 21.44
C LEU A 49 13.37 -3.05 22.26
N ALA A 50 13.02 -1.88 21.75
CA ALA A 50 13.19 -0.61 22.46
C ALA A 50 12.43 -0.59 23.81
N ASP A 51 11.21 -1.11 23.83
CA ASP A 51 10.40 -1.24 25.04
C ASP A 51 11.05 -2.20 26.05
N ALA A 52 11.56 -3.35 25.60
CA ALA A 52 12.27 -4.31 26.45
C ALA A 52 13.57 -3.69 27.02
N GLU A 53 14.33 -2.96 26.23
CA GLU A 53 15.55 -2.28 26.69
C GLU A 53 15.26 -1.21 27.73
N LYS A 54 14.20 -0.43 27.54
CA LYS A 54 13.73 0.54 28.52
C LYS A 54 13.30 -0.14 29.83
N GLN A 55 12.54 -1.22 29.75
CA GLN A 55 12.14 -1.98 30.95
C GLN A 55 13.34 -2.55 31.71
N ILE A 56 14.39 -2.99 31.00
CA ILE A 56 15.65 -3.44 31.61
C ILE A 56 16.32 -2.27 32.35
N GLU A 57 16.46 -1.13 31.69
CA GLU A 57 17.08 0.06 32.28
C GLU A 57 16.32 0.56 33.52
N ASP A 58 15.00 0.68 33.41
CA ASP A 58 14.14 1.13 34.51
C ASP A 58 14.23 0.17 35.72
N SER A 59 14.18 -1.15 35.49
CA SER A 59 14.27 -2.15 36.56
C SER A 59 15.69 -2.27 37.13
N TYR A 60 16.73 -2.09 36.33
CA TYR A 60 18.11 -2.01 36.78
C TYR A 60 18.31 -0.79 37.70
N ASN A 61 17.87 0.38 37.27
CA ASN A 61 17.98 1.62 38.06
C ASN A 61 17.20 1.49 39.39
N LEU A 62 16.06 0.83 39.37
CA LEU A 62 15.28 0.53 40.59
C LEU A 62 16.07 -0.38 41.53
N LEU A 63 16.69 -1.46 41.03
CA LEU A 63 17.53 -2.37 41.83
C LEU A 63 18.70 -1.62 42.48
N MET A 64 19.39 -0.76 41.70
CA MET A 64 20.49 0.05 42.26
C MET A 64 20.00 1.03 43.32
N SER A 65 18.85 1.66 43.13
CA SER A 65 18.24 2.56 44.13
C SER A 65 17.82 1.86 45.44
N LEU A 66 17.51 0.57 45.34
CA LEU A 66 17.20 -0.30 46.50
C LEU A 66 18.45 -0.85 47.17
N GLY A 67 19.66 -0.50 46.70
CA GLY A 67 20.92 -0.89 47.30
C GLY A 67 21.46 -2.27 46.89
N VAL A 68 20.92 -2.87 45.80
CA VAL A 68 21.45 -4.10 45.20
C VAL A 68 22.79 -3.77 44.54
N GLN A 69 23.77 -4.63 44.70
CA GLN A 69 25.08 -4.43 44.05
C GLN A 69 25.08 -5.03 42.65
N GLU A 70 25.80 -4.42 41.73
CA GLU A 70 25.93 -4.94 40.37
C GLU A 70 26.51 -6.37 40.34
N SER A 71 27.45 -6.67 41.25
CA SER A 71 28.01 -8.02 41.42
C SER A 71 26.97 -9.08 41.72
N ASP A 72 25.88 -8.71 42.41
CA ASP A 72 24.81 -9.65 42.76
C ASP A 72 24.03 -10.06 41.49
N LEU A 73 23.90 -9.15 40.52
CA LEU A 73 23.24 -9.42 39.25
C LEU A 73 24.07 -10.34 38.33
N MET A 74 25.36 -10.46 38.56
CA MET A 74 26.25 -11.38 37.85
C MET A 74 26.19 -12.83 38.34
N LEU A 75 25.53 -13.08 39.45
CA LEU A 75 25.38 -14.40 40.03
C LEU A 75 24.44 -15.30 39.21
N THR A 76 24.52 -16.61 39.48
CA THR A 76 23.52 -17.54 38.90
C THR A 76 22.11 -17.23 39.43
N PRO A 77 21.05 -17.55 38.68
CA PRO A 77 19.66 -17.14 39.05
C PRO A 77 19.30 -17.44 40.51
N LYS A 78 19.62 -18.64 40.99
CA LYS A 78 19.34 -19.02 42.40
C LYS A 78 20.08 -18.13 43.38
N LYS A 79 21.41 -17.97 43.22
CA LYS A 79 22.23 -17.14 44.11
C LYS A 79 21.83 -15.66 44.04
N ARG A 80 21.39 -15.19 42.92
CA ARG A 80 20.90 -13.83 42.69
C ARG A 80 19.64 -13.59 43.54
N THR A 81 18.69 -14.52 43.51
CA THR A 81 17.49 -14.47 44.35
C THR A 81 17.84 -14.51 45.81
N ASP A 82 18.77 -15.41 46.22
CA ASP A 82 19.20 -15.55 47.62
C ASP A 82 19.93 -14.28 48.14
N ALA A 83 20.52 -13.47 47.30
CA ALA A 83 21.21 -12.23 47.63
C ALA A 83 20.25 -11.03 47.87
N MET A 84 18.97 -11.14 47.52
CA MET A 84 17.99 -10.06 47.68
C MET A 84 17.52 -9.96 49.12
N ASN A 85 17.50 -8.73 49.66
CA ASN A 85 17.08 -8.40 50.99
C ASN A 85 15.70 -7.74 50.99
N GLY A 86 14.65 -8.55 51.13
CA GLY A 86 13.28 -8.07 51.25
C GLY A 86 12.48 -8.09 49.93
N GLU A 87 11.17 -7.89 50.10
CA GLU A 87 10.18 -8.06 49.04
C GLU A 87 10.38 -7.07 47.86
N ALA A 88 10.72 -5.81 48.17
CA ALA A 88 10.93 -4.78 47.14
C ALA A 88 12.09 -5.11 46.17
N GLN A 89 13.21 -5.65 46.71
CA GLN A 89 14.33 -6.06 45.84
C GLN A 89 13.98 -7.29 45.02
N LEU A 90 13.20 -8.26 45.60
CA LEU A 90 12.74 -9.43 44.87
C LEU A 90 11.78 -9.07 43.72
N GLU A 91 10.83 -8.16 43.95
CA GLU A 91 9.95 -7.67 42.88
C GLU A 91 10.71 -6.95 41.78
N ALA A 92 11.65 -6.09 42.13
CA ALA A 92 12.50 -5.39 41.17
C ALA A 92 13.35 -6.38 40.36
N LEU A 93 13.92 -7.42 41.02
CA LEU A 93 14.67 -8.47 40.33
C LEU A 93 13.78 -9.26 39.35
N GLN A 94 12.55 -9.61 39.75
CA GLN A 94 11.61 -10.31 38.89
C GLN A 94 11.29 -9.49 37.63
N LYS A 95 11.09 -8.17 37.76
CA LYS A 95 10.88 -7.27 36.63
C LYS A 95 12.10 -7.22 35.68
N TYR A 96 13.30 -7.12 36.27
CA TYR A 96 14.55 -7.13 35.50
C TYR A 96 14.75 -8.44 34.75
N GLU A 97 14.51 -9.59 35.36
CA GLU A 97 14.64 -10.91 34.72
C GLU A 97 13.56 -11.14 33.67
N ALA A 98 12.33 -10.68 33.90
CA ALA A 98 11.25 -10.74 32.94
C ALA A 98 11.57 -9.89 31.71
N ALA A 99 12.08 -8.67 31.90
CA ALA A 99 12.48 -7.78 30.81
C ALA A 99 13.63 -8.37 29.97
N ASN A 100 14.65 -8.96 30.63
CA ASN A 100 15.74 -9.67 29.92
C ASN A 100 15.22 -10.90 29.16
N THR A 101 14.30 -11.65 29.72
CA THR A 101 13.66 -12.79 29.04
C THR A 101 12.87 -12.34 27.84
N TYR A 102 12.13 -11.23 27.96
CA TYR A 102 11.38 -10.61 26.86
C TYR A 102 12.32 -10.12 25.75
N LYS A 103 13.42 -9.40 26.09
CA LYS A 103 14.45 -9.00 25.11
C LYS A 103 14.99 -10.21 24.34
N ASN A 104 15.36 -11.27 25.06
CA ASN A 104 15.86 -12.49 24.43
C ASN A 104 14.81 -13.16 23.51
N PHE A 105 13.55 -13.13 23.88
CA PHE A 105 12.45 -13.58 23.04
C PHE A 105 12.37 -12.74 21.76
N VAL A 106 12.31 -11.41 21.87
CA VAL A 106 12.26 -10.50 20.70
C VAL A 106 13.44 -10.73 19.77
N MET A 107 14.66 -10.85 20.30
CA MET A 107 15.86 -11.12 19.52
C MET A 107 15.79 -12.45 18.75
N ARG A 108 15.22 -13.50 19.33
CA ARG A 108 15.03 -14.81 18.68
C ARG A 108 13.95 -14.78 17.58
N THR A 109 13.00 -13.89 17.69
CA THR A 109 11.88 -13.77 16.75
C THR A 109 12.20 -12.91 15.55
N ARG A 110 13.35 -12.23 15.54
CA ARG A 110 13.86 -11.43 14.42
C ARG A 110 14.44 -12.32 13.31
N ASN A 111 13.63 -13.20 12.76
CA ASN A 111 13.99 -14.03 11.61
C ASN A 111 12.78 -14.23 10.69
N MET A 112 13.03 -14.43 9.40
CA MET A 112 12.00 -14.52 8.36
C MET A 112 10.97 -15.62 8.61
N LYS A 113 11.37 -16.74 9.18
CA LYS A 113 10.44 -17.84 9.49
C LYS A 113 9.38 -17.40 10.52
N TYR A 114 9.81 -16.72 11.56
CA TYR A 114 8.92 -16.22 12.59
C TYR A 114 8.05 -15.07 12.08
N ILE A 115 8.63 -14.12 11.36
CA ILE A 115 7.93 -13.01 10.71
C ILE A 115 6.80 -13.56 9.85
N ASN A 116 7.10 -14.48 8.93
CA ASN A 116 6.11 -15.08 8.04
C ASN A 116 5.03 -15.86 8.80
N SER A 117 5.39 -16.60 9.85
CA SER A 117 4.39 -17.33 10.64
C SER A 117 3.49 -16.40 11.44
N THR A 118 4.00 -15.27 11.94
CA THR A 118 3.21 -14.24 12.61
C THR A 118 2.25 -13.56 11.67
N LEU A 119 2.70 -13.17 10.47
CA LEU A 119 1.85 -12.60 9.43
C LEU A 119 0.75 -13.60 9.02
N GLN A 120 1.08 -14.87 8.79
CA GLN A 120 0.07 -15.89 8.49
C GLN A 120 -0.97 -16.06 9.61
N ALA A 121 -0.55 -16.03 10.86
CA ALA A 121 -1.47 -16.08 12.00
C ALA A 121 -2.34 -14.82 12.16
N ALA A 122 -1.92 -13.69 11.59
CA ALA A 122 -2.65 -12.43 11.60
C ALA A 122 -3.74 -12.35 10.50
N VAL A 123 -3.63 -13.11 9.41
CA VAL A 123 -4.57 -13.10 8.27
C VAL A 123 -6.04 -13.10 8.70
N PRO A 124 -6.53 -14.01 9.56
CA PRO A 124 -7.95 -14.05 9.91
C PRO A 124 -8.44 -12.78 10.63
N MET A 125 -7.54 -11.96 11.14
CA MET A 125 -7.89 -10.75 11.90
C MET A 125 -8.09 -9.51 11.02
N VAL A 126 -7.57 -9.56 9.77
CA VAL A 126 -7.57 -8.47 8.80
C VAL A 126 -8.08 -8.91 7.43
N LEU A 127 -8.80 -10.04 7.40
CA LEU A 127 -9.35 -10.60 6.17
C LEU A 127 -10.52 -9.76 5.66
N HIS A 128 -10.42 -9.33 4.41
CA HIS A 128 -11.44 -8.62 3.66
C HIS A 128 -11.78 -9.36 2.36
N LYS A 129 -12.95 -9.07 1.79
CA LYS A 129 -13.32 -9.58 0.47
C LYS A 129 -12.70 -8.69 -0.61
N ILE A 130 -12.23 -9.29 -1.69
CA ILE A 130 -11.70 -8.53 -2.83
C ILE A 130 -12.73 -7.55 -3.43
N SER A 131 -14.03 -7.82 -3.28
CA SER A 131 -15.12 -6.95 -3.75
C SER A 131 -15.30 -5.68 -2.91
N GLU A 132 -14.66 -5.59 -1.75
CA GLU A 132 -14.66 -4.38 -0.93
C GLU A 132 -13.64 -3.35 -1.44
N LEU A 133 -12.62 -3.82 -2.20
CA LEU A 133 -11.62 -2.94 -2.79
C LEU A 133 -12.16 -2.28 -4.06
N ASP A 134 -11.86 -0.98 -4.21
CA ASP A 134 -12.25 -0.15 -5.37
C ASP A 134 -13.76 -0.27 -5.69
N HIS A 135 -14.61 -0.41 -4.66
CA HIS A 135 -16.03 -0.75 -4.82
C HIS A 135 -16.87 0.39 -5.41
N ASP A 136 -16.53 1.66 -5.16
CA ASP A 136 -17.20 2.80 -5.78
C ASP A 136 -16.46 3.23 -7.07
N PRO A 137 -17.02 2.91 -8.26
CA PRO A 137 -16.36 3.20 -9.52
C PRO A 137 -16.26 4.70 -9.84
N TYR A 138 -17.00 5.54 -9.16
CA TYR A 138 -16.99 6.99 -9.37
C TYR A 138 -16.01 7.73 -8.47
N LEU A 139 -15.36 7.07 -7.54
CA LEU A 139 -14.26 7.67 -6.78
C LEU A 139 -12.96 7.53 -7.54
N ILE A 140 -12.21 8.63 -7.66
CA ILE A 140 -10.85 8.65 -8.19
C ILE A 140 -9.92 9.25 -7.14
N ASN A 141 -8.86 8.53 -6.83
CA ASN A 141 -7.87 8.95 -5.86
C ASN A 141 -6.73 9.69 -6.54
N THR A 142 -6.33 10.80 -5.96
CA THR A 142 -5.23 11.66 -6.43
C THR A 142 -4.26 11.93 -5.25
N PRO A 143 -3.04 12.43 -5.48
CA PRO A 143 -2.11 12.73 -4.39
C PRO A 143 -2.59 13.79 -3.39
N ASP A 144 -3.57 14.62 -3.74
CA ASP A 144 -4.12 15.65 -2.86
C ASP A 144 -5.50 15.31 -2.28
N GLY A 145 -6.11 14.19 -2.70
CA GLY A 145 -7.41 13.77 -2.19
C GLY A 145 -8.17 12.82 -3.11
N THR A 146 -9.32 12.38 -2.64
CA THR A 146 -10.27 11.54 -3.38
C THR A 146 -11.40 12.42 -3.92
N TYR A 147 -11.66 12.32 -5.22
CA TYR A 147 -12.70 13.07 -5.93
C TYR A 147 -13.86 12.17 -6.33
N ASP A 148 -15.08 12.65 -6.11
CA ASP A 148 -16.31 12.01 -6.61
C ASP A 148 -16.61 12.54 -8.01
N LEU A 149 -16.48 11.69 -9.02
CA LEU A 149 -16.70 12.03 -10.43
C LEU A 149 -18.15 12.40 -10.77
N ARG A 150 -19.12 12.09 -9.90
CA ARG A 150 -20.53 12.48 -10.07
C ARG A 150 -20.74 13.96 -9.75
N THR A 151 -19.97 14.49 -8.82
CA THR A 151 -20.13 15.85 -8.30
C THR A 151 -18.95 16.77 -8.61
N GLY A 152 -17.76 16.19 -8.90
CA GLY A 152 -16.50 16.90 -9.03
C GLY A 152 -15.93 17.39 -7.70
N GLN A 153 -16.51 17.01 -6.56
CA GLN A 153 -16.03 17.43 -5.25
C GLN A 153 -14.90 16.52 -4.76
N GLY A 154 -13.86 17.15 -4.22
CA GLY A 154 -12.72 16.48 -3.60
C GLY A 154 -12.81 16.51 -2.07
N ARG A 155 -12.22 15.51 -1.44
CA ARG A 155 -12.00 15.42 0.00
C ARG A 155 -10.67 14.73 0.30
N ALA A 156 -10.21 14.79 1.53
CA ALA A 156 -9.01 14.04 1.94
C ALA A 156 -9.14 12.55 1.64
N ASN A 157 -8.01 11.92 1.32
CA ASN A 157 -7.92 10.46 1.16
C ASN A 157 -8.34 9.75 2.44
N SER A 158 -9.02 8.64 2.30
CA SER A 158 -9.49 7.84 3.44
C SER A 158 -9.26 6.35 3.19
N LYS A 159 -8.72 5.66 4.18
CA LYS A 159 -8.59 4.21 4.16
C LYS A 159 -9.92 3.48 4.07
N ASP A 160 -11.02 4.11 4.54
CA ASP A 160 -12.36 3.53 4.53
C ASP A 160 -12.97 3.48 3.12
N ASP A 161 -12.35 4.14 2.14
CA ASP A 161 -12.72 4.03 0.72
C ASP A 161 -12.22 2.75 0.07
N PHE A 162 -11.27 2.05 0.69
CA PHE A 162 -10.64 0.84 0.17
C PHE A 162 -10.10 0.99 -1.25
N ILE A 163 -9.63 2.19 -1.62
CA ILE A 163 -9.07 2.46 -2.95
C ILE A 163 -7.64 1.92 -3.01
N THR A 164 -7.32 1.21 -4.11
CA THR A 164 -6.01 0.59 -4.33
C THR A 164 -5.16 1.29 -5.39
N LYS A 165 -5.64 2.40 -5.93
CA LYS A 165 -5.01 3.11 -7.07
C LYS A 165 -4.98 4.61 -6.85
N GLN A 166 -4.05 5.27 -7.55
CA GLN A 166 -3.89 6.71 -7.48
C GLN A 166 -3.47 7.25 -8.85
N THR A 167 -3.90 8.47 -9.18
CA THR A 167 -3.40 9.22 -10.32
C THR A 167 -2.00 9.77 -10.04
N ASN A 168 -1.25 10.12 -11.09
CA ASN A 168 0.05 10.80 -10.94
C ASN A 168 -0.08 12.33 -10.90
N ALA A 169 -1.28 12.85 -11.10
CA ALA A 169 -1.53 14.29 -11.16
C ALA A 169 -2.68 14.68 -10.24
N ILE A 170 -2.63 15.91 -9.76
CA ILE A 170 -3.72 16.55 -9.01
C ILE A 170 -4.57 17.40 -9.96
N PRO A 171 -5.89 17.55 -9.74
CA PRO A 171 -6.73 18.48 -10.47
C PRO A 171 -6.21 19.91 -10.28
N SER A 172 -5.92 20.61 -11.37
CA SER A 172 -5.34 21.95 -11.34
C SER A 172 -5.59 22.69 -12.65
N ASP A 173 -5.64 24.02 -12.59
CA ASP A 173 -5.63 24.88 -13.79
C ASP A 173 -4.22 25.22 -14.28
N ILE A 174 -3.17 24.76 -13.59
CA ILE A 174 -1.77 24.98 -14.00
C ILE A 174 -1.52 24.26 -15.33
N GLY A 175 -1.05 25.02 -16.32
CA GLY A 175 -0.79 24.47 -17.65
C GLY A 175 -2.02 24.22 -18.53
N LYS A 176 -3.23 24.56 -18.07
CA LYS A 176 -4.48 24.36 -18.82
C LYS A 176 -4.44 24.93 -20.24
N GLN A 177 -3.88 26.15 -20.43
CA GLN A 177 -3.77 26.75 -21.74
C GLN A 177 -2.85 25.95 -22.66
N ILE A 178 -1.73 25.44 -22.15
CA ILE A 178 -0.81 24.59 -22.92
C ILE A 178 -1.53 23.34 -23.43
N TRP A 179 -2.34 22.72 -22.57
CA TRP A 179 -3.13 21.54 -22.94
C TRP A 179 -4.19 21.87 -23.99
N LEU A 180 -4.93 22.98 -23.85
CA LEU A 180 -5.92 23.41 -24.83
C LEU A 180 -5.29 23.74 -26.20
N ASP A 181 -4.13 24.37 -26.22
CA ASP A 181 -3.39 24.65 -27.45
C ASP A 181 -2.90 23.35 -28.11
N ALA A 182 -2.44 22.38 -27.31
CA ALA A 182 -2.06 21.05 -27.79
C ALA A 182 -3.26 20.32 -28.41
N LEU A 183 -4.44 20.34 -27.77
CA LEU A 183 -5.67 19.75 -28.34
C LEU A 183 -6.06 20.38 -29.63
N ASN A 184 -6.02 21.72 -29.76
CA ASN A 184 -6.28 22.43 -31.01
C ASN A 184 -5.29 22.02 -32.13
N THR A 185 -4.03 21.76 -31.75
CA THR A 185 -3.02 21.30 -32.71
C THR A 185 -3.27 19.85 -33.13
N PHE A 186 -3.53 18.94 -32.19
CA PHE A 186 -3.72 17.52 -32.49
C PHE A 186 -4.99 17.25 -33.30
N PHE A 187 -6.04 18.00 -33.04
CA PHE A 187 -7.36 17.82 -33.66
C PHE A 187 -7.73 18.92 -34.67
N LEU A 188 -6.73 19.70 -35.14
CA LEU A 188 -6.91 20.76 -36.15
C LEU A 188 -8.01 21.77 -35.80
N ALA A 189 -8.15 22.07 -34.51
CA ALA A 189 -9.18 22.94 -33.93
C ALA A 189 -10.64 22.48 -34.20
N ASP A 190 -10.85 21.21 -34.54
CA ASP A 190 -12.17 20.61 -34.65
C ASP A 190 -12.80 20.46 -33.26
N LYS A 191 -13.72 21.39 -32.95
CA LYS A 191 -14.35 21.45 -31.64
C LYS A 191 -15.23 20.23 -31.35
N GLU A 192 -15.94 19.70 -32.31
CA GLU A 192 -16.80 18.53 -32.14
C GLU A 192 -15.97 17.31 -31.83
N LEU A 193 -14.85 17.13 -32.51
CA LEU A 193 -13.92 16.04 -32.23
C LEU A 193 -13.23 16.20 -30.87
N ILE A 194 -12.82 17.40 -30.47
CA ILE A 194 -12.26 17.68 -29.14
C ILE A 194 -13.26 17.36 -28.05
N ASP A 195 -14.51 17.81 -28.20
CA ASP A 195 -15.58 17.52 -27.23
C ASP A 195 -15.91 16.03 -27.14
N TYR A 196 -15.88 15.31 -28.26
CA TYR A 196 -16.06 13.87 -28.29
C TYR A 196 -14.94 13.16 -27.55
N VAL A 197 -13.69 13.48 -27.85
CA VAL A 197 -12.51 12.86 -27.21
C VAL A 197 -12.47 13.19 -25.73
N GLN A 198 -12.85 14.39 -25.32
CA GLN A 198 -12.98 14.74 -23.90
C GLN A 198 -13.98 13.83 -23.17
N LYS A 199 -15.13 13.52 -23.78
CA LYS A 199 -16.10 12.57 -23.23
C LYS A 199 -15.54 11.16 -23.14
N VAL A 200 -14.82 10.70 -24.15
CA VAL A 200 -14.16 9.38 -24.15
C VAL A 200 -13.14 9.28 -23.02
N VAL A 201 -12.31 10.30 -22.83
CA VAL A 201 -11.34 10.35 -21.71
C VAL A 201 -12.05 10.43 -20.37
N GLY A 202 -13.15 11.21 -20.28
CA GLY A 202 -13.98 11.27 -19.08
C GLY A 202 -14.58 9.90 -18.70
N LEU A 203 -15.06 9.14 -19.69
CA LEU A 203 -15.52 7.75 -19.46
C LEU A 203 -14.38 6.84 -18.97
N ALA A 204 -13.18 7.02 -19.51
CA ALA A 204 -12.01 6.27 -19.06
C ALA A 204 -11.57 6.62 -17.63
N ALA A 205 -12.04 7.72 -17.02
CA ALA A 205 -11.78 8.02 -15.62
C ALA A 205 -12.72 7.25 -14.66
N ILE A 206 -13.83 6.69 -15.17
CA ILE A 206 -14.82 5.96 -14.38
C ILE A 206 -14.39 4.49 -14.26
N GLY A 207 -14.54 3.91 -13.07
CA GLY A 207 -14.08 2.56 -12.75
C GLY A 207 -15.04 1.42 -13.15
N CYS A 208 -16.03 1.69 -14.01
CA CYS A 208 -16.92 0.66 -14.53
C CYS A 208 -17.13 0.80 -16.04
N VAL A 209 -17.46 -0.30 -16.69
CA VAL A 209 -17.75 -0.34 -18.12
C VAL A 209 -19.17 0.17 -18.33
N LEU A 210 -19.29 1.44 -18.77
CA LEU A 210 -20.60 2.04 -19.11
C LEU A 210 -21.01 1.70 -20.55
N SER A 211 -20.06 1.44 -21.43
CA SER A 211 -20.27 1.05 -22.82
C SER A 211 -19.13 0.12 -23.26
N GLU A 212 -19.47 -0.98 -23.91
CA GLU A 212 -18.50 -1.92 -24.47
C GLU A 212 -17.98 -1.37 -25.81
N ILE A 213 -16.98 -0.49 -25.73
CA ILE A 213 -16.39 0.17 -26.90
C ILE A 213 -14.88 -0.06 -26.96
N LEU A 214 -14.38 -0.19 -28.18
CA LEU A 214 -12.96 -0.13 -28.49
C LEU A 214 -12.72 1.14 -29.32
N VAL A 215 -11.90 2.05 -28.80
CA VAL A 215 -11.55 3.28 -29.50
C VAL A 215 -10.30 3.03 -30.34
N ILE A 216 -10.38 3.22 -31.63
CA ILE A 216 -9.24 3.09 -32.56
C ILE A 216 -8.79 4.49 -32.97
N ALA A 217 -7.61 4.90 -32.49
CA ALA A 217 -6.97 6.14 -32.92
C ALA A 217 -6.06 5.88 -34.11
N TYR A 218 -6.45 6.34 -35.28
CA TYR A 218 -5.67 6.17 -36.52
C TYR A 218 -5.30 7.52 -37.14
N GLY A 219 -4.36 7.51 -38.04
CA GLY A 219 -3.91 8.67 -38.82
C GLY A 219 -2.43 8.55 -39.18
N ASP A 220 -1.97 9.42 -40.09
CA ASP A 220 -0.58 9.46 -40.52
C ASP A 220 0.38 9.72 -39.35
N GLY A 221 1.62 9.31 -39.48
CA GLY A 221 2.62 9.50 -38.43
C GLY A 221 2.83 10.98 -38.05
N ARG A 222 3.38 11.21 -36.84
CA ARG A 222 3.76 12.54 -36.32
C ARG A 222 2.61 13.54 -36.12
N ASN A 223 1.42 13.08 -35.86
CA ASN A 223 0.22 13.89 -35.61
C ASN A 223 -0.22 14.00 -34.13
N GLY A 224 0.63 13.59 -33.21
CA GLY A 224 0.39 13.75 -31.76
C GLY A 224 -0.45 12.63 -31.08
N LYS A 225 -0.90 11.59 -31.80
CA LYS A 225 -1.69 10.49 -31.22
C LYS A 225 -1.04 9.88 -29.94
N SER A 226 0.21 9.45 -30.09
CA SER A 226 0.94 8.83 -28.97
C SER A 226 1.17 9.82 -27.83
N THR A 227 1.48 11.09 -28.13
CA THR A 227 1.64 12.15 -27.14
C THR A 227 0.35 12.34 -26.36
N PHE A 228 -0.79 12.42 -27.03
CA PHE A 228 -2.10 12.57 -26.40
C PHE A 228 -2.41 11.42 -25.43
N TRP A 229 -2.42 10.17 -25.92
CA TRP A 229 -2.79 9.03 -25.12
C TRP A 229 -1.80 8.73 -23.99
N ASN A 230 -0.49 8.91 -24.24
CA ASN A 230 0.52 8.75 -23.20
C ASN A 230 0.39 9.82 -22.10
N THR A 231 -0.01 11.04 -22.45
CA THR A 231 -0.29 12.09 -21.45
C THR A 231 -1.48 11.69 -20.57
N ILE A 232 -2.58 11.21 -21.17
CA ILE A 232 -3.74 10.75 -20.41
C ILE A 232 -3.38 9.56 -19.52
N ALA A 233 -2.63 8.58 -20.05
CA ALA A 233 -2.17 7.43 -19.26
C ALA A 233 -1.27 7.88 -18.10
N HIS A 234 -0.37 8.83 -18.33
CA HIS A 234 0.48 9.38 -17.28
C HIS A 234 -0.34 10.08 -16.19
N VAL A 235 -1.33 10.90 -16.56
CA VAL A 235 -2.23 11.55 -15.60
C VAL A 235 -2.99 10.51 -14.77
N LEU A 236 -3.55 9.49 -15.41
CA LEU A 236 -4.30 8.43 -14.72
C LEU A 236 -3.41 7.54 -13.84
N GLY A 237 -2.10 7.55 -14.02
CA GLY A 237 -1.16 6.82 -13.18
C GLY A 237 -1.48 5.32 -13.08
N ILE A 238 -1.65 4.81 -11.87
CA ILE A 238 -1.92 3.38 -11.62
C ILE A 238 -3.26 2.93 -12.21
N TYR A 239 -4.19 3.84 -12.52
CA TYR A 239 -5.46 3.52 -13.19
C TYR A 239 -5.27 3.21 -14.68
N SER A 240 -4.12 3.50 -15.28
CA SER A 240 -3.81 3.16 -16.67
C SER A 240 -3.00 1.87 -16.77
N GLY A 241 -3.05 1.23 -17.93
CA GLY A 241 -2.27 0.05 -18.27
C GLY A 241 -2.00 -0.03 -19.75
N ALA A 242 -1.09 -0.90 -20.12
CA ALA A 242 -0.78 -1.18 -21.51
C ALA A 242 -0.91 -2.69 -21.80
N ILE A 243 -1.25 -3.03 -23.02
CA ILE A 243 -1.31 -4.40 -23.51
C ILE A 243 -0.69 -4.45 -24.92
N SER A 244 -0.11 -5.59 -25.27
CA SER A 244 0.33 -5.81 -26.66
C SER A 244 -0.89 -5.82 -27.59
N ALA A 245 -0.83 -5.09 -28.70
CA ALA A 245 -1.88 -5.11 -29.71
C ALA A 245 -2.09 -6.51 -30.32
N ASP A 246 -1.06 -7.37 -30.35
CA ASP A 246 -1.17 -8.77 -30.74
C ASP A 246 -2.18 -9.53 -29.87
N SER A 247 -2.31 -9.16 -28.60
CA SER A 247 -3.25 -9.79 -27.67
C SER A 247 -4.73 -9.58 -28.07
N LEU A 248 -4.99 -8.58 -28.91
CA LEU A 248 -6.32 -8.26 -29.43
C LEU A 248 -6.60 -8.92 -30.80
N THR A 249 -5.64 -9.66 -31.37
CA THR A 249 -5.80 -10.29 -32.69
C THR A 249 -6.27 -11.73 -32.58
N VAL A 250 -7.03 -12.19 -33.58
CA VAL A 250 -7.54 -13.58 -33.66
C VAL A 250 -6.42 -14.62 -33.73
N GLY A 251 -5.25 -14.22 -34.24
CA GLY A 251 -4.09 -15.10 -34.42
C GLY A 251 -3.15 -15.18 -33.21
N CYS A 252 -3.48 -14.55 -32.09
CA CYS A 252 -2.60 -14.50 -30.92
C CYS A 252 -2.34 -15.91 -30.35
N LYS A 253 -1.09 -16.38 -30.50
CA LYS A 253 -0.63 -17.67 -29.95
C LYS A 253 0.01 -17.50 -28.55
N ARG A 254 0.15 -16.27 -28.07
CA ARG A 254 0.72 -15.99 -26.75
C ARG A 254 -0.22 -16.40 -25.61
N ASN A 255 0.37 -16.78 -24.49
CA ASN A 255 -0.39 -16.90 -23.26
C ASN A 255 -0.62 -15.50 -22.68
N VAL A 256 -1.73 -14.86 -23.05
CA VAL A 256 -2.09 -13.51 -22.59
C VAL A 256 -2.65 -13.44 -21.16
N LYS A 257 -2.80 -14.58 -20.48
CA LYS A 257 -3.35 -14.62 -19.11
C LYS A 257 -2.59 -13.76 -18.10
N PRO A 258 -1.24 -13.74 -18.08
CA PRO A 258 -0.50 -12.84 -17.18
C PRO A 258 -0.74 -11.35 -17.49
N GLU A 259 -0.71 -10.95 -18.77
CA GLU A 259 -0.97 -9.58 -19.21
C GLU A 259 -2.38 -9.11 -18.81
N LEU A 260 -3.39 -9.98 -18.96
CA LEU A 260 -4.77 -9.67 -18.55
C LEU A 260 -4.92 -9.54 -17.02
N ALA A 261 -4.14 -10.29 -16.26
CA ALA A 261 -4.17 -10.19 -14.80
C ALA A 261 -3.69 -8.80 -14.31
N GLU A 262 -2.70 -8.22 -15.00
CA GLU A 262 -2.18 -6.88 -14.70
C GLU A 262 -3.18 -5.76 -15.04
N LEU A 263 -4.18 -6.05 -15.87
CA LEU A 263 -5.22 -5.07 -16.23
C LEU A 263 -6.34 -4.95 -15.20
N LYS A 264 -6.35 -5.77 -14.16
CA LYS A 264 -7.39 -5.73 -13.14
C LYS A 264 -7.50 -4.35 -12.50
N GLY A 265 -8.69 -3.78 -12.55
CA GLY A 265 -8.98 -2.46 -12.01
C GLY A 265 -8.37 -1.28 -12.78
N LYS A 266 -7.75 -1.51 -13.94
CA LYS A 266 -7.35 -0.45 -14.85
C LYS A 266 -8.58 0.17 -15.51
N ARG A 267 -8.56 1.48 -15.66
CA ARG A 267 -9.66 2.27 -16.24
C ARG A 267 -9.39 2.69 -17.68
N LEU A 268 -8.12 2.82 -18.05
CA LEU A 268 -7.64 3.04 -19.42
C LEU A 268 -6.60 1.99 -19.75
N VAL A 269 -6.82 1.23 -20.82
CA VAL A 269 -5.85 0.29 -21.34
C VAL A 269 -5.50 0.70 -22.75
N ILE A 270 -4.21 0.91 -23.02
CA ILE A 270 -3.70 1.30 -24.33
C ILE A 270 -3.02 0.09 -24.97
N ALA A 271 -3.50 -0.27 -26.17
CA ALA A 271 -2.79 -1.19 -27.04
C ALA A 271 -1.89 -0.40 -27.98
N ALA A 272 -0.57 -0.60 -27.88
CA ALA A 272 0.39 0.02 -28.77
C ALA A 272 0.35 -0.60 -30.18
N GLU A 273 0.87 0.12 -31.17
CA GLU A 273 0.87 -0.26 -32.59
C GLU A 273 1.27 -1.73 -32.80
N LEU A 274 0.58 -2.40 -33.72
CA LEU A 274 1.05 -3.63 -34.33
C LEU A 274 2.31 -3.30 -35.11
N GLU A 275 3.45 -3.89 -34.79
CA GLU A 275 4.59 -3.92 -35.71
C GLU A 275 4.17 -4.76 -36.91
N GLU A 276 4.34 -4.22 -38.13
CA GLU A 276 4.09 -4.91 -39.39
C GLU A 276 5.04 -6.09 -39.59
#